data_14af3a5f901df5441da39d6ee7c4132f
#
_entry.id   14af3a5f901df5441da39d6ee7c4132f
#
_cell.length_a   1.000
_cell.length_b   1.000
_cell.length_c   1.000
_cell.angle_alpha   90.00
_cell.angle_beta   90.00
_cell.angle_gamma   90.00
#
_symmetry.space_group_name_H-M   'P 1'
#
loop_
_entity.id
_entity.type
_entity.pdbx_description
1 polymer ?
#
loop_
_entity_poly.entity_id
_entity_poly.type
_entity_poly.pdbx_seq_one_letter_code
_entity_poly.pdbx_strand_id
1 'polypeptide(L)'
;MKYSFIIPVYNRPDEVDELLQSMTRQTLSAFEVIVVEDGSVRDCKEVCARYAGKLDLHYYMKENSGPGQSRNYGAERARGEYLIILDSDVVLPDGYLRHVDDELRRMPADAFGGPDRAHSSFTPTQKAISFSMTSFLTTGGIRGGKKKMDKFYPRSFNMGIRRDVYMRLGGFSRMRFGEDIDFSIRIFKSGYACRLFPEAWVWHKRRTDFRKFYRQVYNSGIARINLYKKYPESLKAVHMLPAVFTVGVLMMLAVLAAGTCMSLMSADPVVMSGGRLLCHIGSLPLLLFATAVFLDSIVSRNNVIVALLSVPAAFIQLMGYGAGFLNAWWKRCVRGCDEFSAFDKTFYK
;
A
#
# COMPACT_ATOMS: atom_id res chain seq x y z
N MET A 1 -6.79 -27.27 14.24
CA MET A 1 -7.29 -25.96 13.77
C MET A 1 -6.66 -25.66 12.41
N LYS A 2 -7.43 -25.14 11.44
CA LYS A 2 -6.89 -24.94 10.08
C LYS A 2 -6.38 -23.51 9.87
N TYR A 3 -6.98 -22.51 10.51
CA TYR A 3 -6.68 -21.10 10.24
C TYR A 3 -6.38 -20.32 11.52
N SER A 4 -5.34 -19.48 11.48
CA SER A 4 -5.01 -18.47 12.48
C SER A 4 -4.93 -17.10 11.81
N PHE A 5 -5.80 -16.17 12.22
CA PHE A 5 -5.69 -14.78 11.80
C PHE A 5 -4.66 -14.05 12.67
N ILE A 6 -3.75 -13.30 12.03
CA ILE A 6 -2.72 -12.52 12.71
C ILE A 6 -2.90 -11.05 12.37
N ILE A 7 -3.15 -10.24 13.40
CA ILE A 7 -3.51 -8.83 13.27
C ILE A 7 -2.54 -7.98 14.09
N PRO A 8 -1.53 -7.34 13.47
CA PRO A 8 -0.70 -6.36 14.14
C PRO A 8 -1.49 -5.06 14.32
N VAL A 9 -1.41 -4.46 15.50
CA VAL A 9 -2.15 -3.24 15.87
C VAL A 9 -1.22 -2.19 16.44
N TYR A 10 -1.45 -0.92 16.06
CA TYR A 10 -0.80 0.23 16.67
C TYR A 10 -1.73 1.45 16.68
N ASN A 11 -2.23 1.83 17.87
CA ASN A 11 -3.12 2.97 18.12
C ASN A 11 -4.41 2.97 17.27
N ARG A 12 -5.09 1.80 17.11
CA ARG A 12 -6.27 1.63 16.24
C ARG A 12 -7.41 0.81 16.86
N PRO A 13 -7.86 1.11 18.08
CA PRO A 13 -8.92 0.31 18.73
C PRO A 13 -10.23 0.32 17.93
N ASP A 14 -10.59 1.44 17.29
CA ASP A 14 -11.85 1.55 16.55
C ASP A 14 -11.86 0.65 15.29
N GLU A 15 -10.74 0.60 14.56
CA GLU A 15 -10.60 -0.26 13.38
C GLU A 15 -10.56 -1.74 13.78
N VAL A 16 -9.94 -2.08 14.91
CA VAL A 16 -9.94 -3.45 15.46
C VAL A 16 -11.34 -3.88 15.82
N ASP A 17 -12.16 -3.02 16.40
CA ASP A 17 -13.56 -3.32 16.71
C ASP A 17 -14.37 -3.72 15.47
N GLU A 18 -14.27 -2.92 14.40
CA GLU A 18 -14.95 -3.22 13.14
C GLU A 18 -14.46 -4.53 12.51
N LEU A 19 -13.14 -4.80 12.54
CA LEU A 19 -12.57 -6.04 12.04
C LEU A 19 -13.08 -7.25 12.84
N LEU A 20 -12.99 -7.21 14.18
CA LEU A 20 -13.45 -8.30 15.04
C LEU A 20 -14.96 -8.52 14.89
N GLN A 21 -15.75 -7.45 14.78
CA GLN A 21 -17.19 -7.57 14.49
C GLN A 21 -17.43 -8.30 13.16
N SER A 22 -16.66 -8.02 12.11
CA SER A 22 -16.79 -8.74 10.83
C SER A 22 -16.37 -10.21 10.94
N MET A 23 -15.43 -10.53 11.81
CA MET A 23 -15.00 -11.91 12.06
C MET A 23 -16.08 -12.74 12.77
N THR A 24 -16.89 -12.13 13.63
CA THR A 24 -18.03 -12.86 14.27
C THR A 24 -19.11 -13.28 13.28
N ARG A 25 -19.14 -12.71 12.07
CA ARG A 25 -20.11 -13.04 11.02
C ARG A 25 -19.58 -14.06 10.00
N GLN A 26 -18.37 -14.59 10.20
CA GLN A 26 -17.83 -15.58 9.27
C GLN A 26 -18.65 -16.88 9.31
N THR A 27 -18.93 -17.41 8.13
CA THR A 27 -19.70 -18.66 7.96
C THR A 27 -18.92 -19.92 8.34
N LEU A 28 -17.62 -19.84 8.50
CA LEU A 28 -16.75 -20.86 9.08
C LEU A 28 -16.19 -20.31 10.39
N SER A 29 -16.41 -21.04 11.51
CA SER A 29 -16.03 -20.60 12.86
C SER A 29 -14.79 -21.29 13.43
N ALA A 30 -14.24 -22.29 12.73
CA ALA A 30 -13.09 -23.07 13.23
C ALA A 30 -11.76 -22.34 12.94
N PHE A 31 -11.55 -21.17 13.54
CA PHE A 31 -10.32 -20.37 13.45
C PHE A 31 -10.01 -19.69 14.79
N GLU A 32 -8.77 -19.29 14.97
CA GLU A 32 -8.35 -18.40 16.06
C GLU A 32 -7.96 -17.02 15.52
N VAL A 33 -8.01 -16.04 16.40
CA VAL A 33 -7.60 -14.66 16.13
C VAL A 33 -6.50 -14.26 17.10
N ILE A 34 -5.37 -13.83 16.58
CA ILE A 34 -4.21 -13.38 17.35
C ILE A 34 -4.02 -11.89 17.08
N VAL A 35 -4.35 -11.08 18.07
CA VAL A 35 -4.15 -9.63 18.04
C VAL A 35 -2.85 -9.30 18.73
N VAL A 36 -1.93 -8.62 18.03
CA VAL A 36 -0.62 -8.23 18.57
C VAL A 36 -0.51 -6.71 18.61
N GLU A 37 -0.62 -6.17 19.81
CA GLU A 37 -0.48 -4.73 20.09
C GLU A 37 1.00 -4.34 20.10
N ASP A 38 1.40 -3.39 19.25
CA ASP A 38 2.79 -3.00 19.00
C ASP A 38 3.18 -1.74 19.79
N GLY A 39 2.97 -1.74 21.11
CA GLY A 39 3.35 -0.63 21.99
C GLY A 39 2.45 0.60 21.84
N SER A 40 1.16 0.40 21.67
CA SER A 40 0.17 1.49 21.55
C SER A 40 -0.01 2.26 22.85
N VAL A 41 -0.25 3.55 22.73
CA VAL A 41 -0.77 4.41 23.83
C VAL A 41 -2.28 4.21 23.98
N ARG A 42 -3.00 4.07 22.84
CA ARG A 42 -4.42 3.70 22.79
C ARG A 42 -4.50 2.24 22.37
N ASP A 43 -4.47 1.34 23.34
CA ASP A 43 -4.54 -0.09 23.05
C ASP A 43 -5.98 -0.56 22.74
N CYS A 44 -6.10 -1.80 22.28
CA CYS A 44 -7.39 -2.43 21.97
C CYS A 44 -7.78 -3.55 22.95
N LYS A 45 -7.18 -3.59 24.15
CA LYS A 45 -7.42 -4.65 25.15
C LYS A 45 -8.91 -4.78 25.51
N GLU A 46 -9.57 -3.67 25.84
CA GLU A 46 -11.00 -3.67 26.18
C GLU A 46 -11.87 -4.04 24.97
N VAL A 47 -11.47 -3.62 23.76
CA VAL A 47 -12.13 -4.04 22.52
C VAL A 47 -12.06 -5.55 22.38
N CYS A 48 -10.88 -6.14 22.48
CA CYS A 48 -10.67 -7.59 22.38
C CYS A 48 -11.47 -8.37 23.43
N ALA A 49 -11.53 -7.87 24.68
CA ALA A 49 -12.27 -8.51 25.76
C ALA A 49 -13.78 -8.68 25.43
N ARG A 50 -14.38 -7.74 24.68
CA ARG A 50 -15.81 -7.83 24.26
C ARG A 50 -16.09 -8.99 23.29
N TYR A 51 -15.07 -9.52 22.64
CA TYR A 51 -15.18 -10.60 21.65
C TYR A 51 -14.67 -11.95 22.15
N ALA A 52 -14.03 -12.03 23.33
CA ALA A 52 -13.45 -13.25 23.87
C ALA A 52 -14.45 -14.41 24.05
N GLY A 53 -15.75 -14.09 24.28
CA GLY A 53 -16.82 -15.10 24.35
C GLY A 53 -17.40 -15.52 22.99
N LYS A 54 -17.02 -14.84 21.88
CA LYS A 54 -17.56 -15.08 20.54
C LYS A 54 -16.52 -15.64 19.57
N LEU A 55 -15.23 -15.35 19.81
CA LEU A 55 -14.10 -15.76 19.00
C LEU A 55 -13.05 -16.44 19.89
N ASP A 56 -12.35 -17.43 19.33
CA ASP A 56 -11.11 -17.94 19.95
C ASP A 56 -10.02 -16.87 19.77
N LEU A 57 -10.02 -15.85 20.66
CA LEU A 57 -9.26 -14.64 20.53
C LEU A 57 -8.15 -14.58 21.59
N HIS A 58 -6.93 -14.33 21.11
CA HIS A 58 -5.73 -14.15 21.91
C HIS A 58 -5.17 -12.75 21.72
N TYR A 59 -5.06 -11.99 22.80
CA TYR A 59 -4.49 -10.64 22.79
C TYR A 59 -3.11 -10.65 23.43
N TYR A 60 -2.14 -10.10 22.70
CA TYR A 60 -0.77 -9.93 23.17
C TYR A 60 -0.32 -8.48 23.01
N MET A 61 0.44 -7.98 23.99
CA MET A 61 1.06 -6.67 23.96
C MET A 61 2.57 -6.80 24.01
N LYS A 62 3.29 -6.02 23.23
CA LYS A 62 4.75 -5.96 23.22
C LYS A 62 5.24 -4.54 22.95
N GLU A 63 6.54 -4.31 23.19
CA GLU A 63 7.19 -3.06 22.80
C GLU A 63 7.14 -2.84 21.29
N ASN A 64 7.09 -1.56 20.87
CA ASN A 64 6.99 -1.20 19.46
C ASN A 64 8.23 -1.67 18.68
N SER A 65 8.01 -2.48 17.67
CA SER A 65 9.07 -2.98 16.78
C SER A 65 8.63 -3.03 15.31
N GLY A 66 7.42 -2.54 15.05
CA GLY A 66 6.85 -2.45 13.71
C GLY A 66 6.00 -3.65 13.30
N PRO A 67 5.19 -3.45 12.24
CA PRO A 67 4.16 -4.42 11.85
C PRO A 67 4.74 -5.78 11.43
N GLY A 68 5.90 -5.82 10.77
CA GLY A 68 6.54 -7.07 10.37
C GLY A 68 6.89 -7.94 11.57
N GLN A 69 7.52 -7.35 12.60
CA GLN A 69 7.91 -8.08 13.81
C GLN A 69 6.69 -8.48 14.65
N SER A 70 5.63 -7.66 14.64
CA SER A 70 4.38 -8.01 15.32
C SER A 70 3.67 -9.17 14.64
N ARG A 71 3.72 -9.26 13.30
CA ARG A 71 3.24 -10.44 12.56
C ARG A 71 4.05 -11.69 12.90
N ASN A 72 5.38 -11.58 13.00
CA ASN A 72 6.25 -12.70 13.42
C ASN A 72 5.89 -13.19 14.82
N TYR A 73 5.74 -12.24 15.75
CA TYR A 73 5.37 -12.54 17.14
C TYR A 73 4.03 -13.30 17.24
N GLY A 74 3.03 -12.90 16.42
CA GLY A 74 1.75 -13.60 16.33
C GLY A 74 1.87 -14.97 15.68
N ALA A 75 2.67 -15.09 14.60
CA ALA A 75 2.88 -16.34 13.88
C ALA A 75 3.53 -17.45 14.74
N GLU A 76 4.44 -17.08 15.63
CA GLU A 76 5.07 -18.01 16.57
C GLU A 76 4.06 -18.64 17.55
N ARG A 77 2.97 -17.92 17.86
CA ARG A 77 1.91 -18.32 18.80
C ARG A 77 0.71 -18.97 18.13
N ALA A 78 0.68 -18.95 16.82
CA ALA A 78 -0.42 -19.50 16.03
C ALA A 78 -0.40 -21.03 16.04
N ARG A 79 -1.60 -21.64 16.09
CA ARG A 79 -1.82 -23.09 16.08
C ARG A 79 -2.34 -23.60 14.74
N GLY A 80 -2.83 -22.71 13.89
CA GLY A 80 -3.40 -23.05 12.59
C GLY A 80 -2.38 -23.56 11.59
N GLU A 81 -2.83 -24.40 10.66
CA GLU A 81 -2.05 -24.86 9.51
C GLU A 81 -1.73 -23.70 8.56
N TYR A 82 -2.69 -22.80 8.36
CA TYR A 82 -2.55 -21.59 7.58
C TYR A 82 -2.63 -20.35 8.48
N LEU A 83 -1.67 -19.44 8.27
CA LEU A 83 -1.65 -18.11 8.85
C LEU A 83 -2.32 -17.16 7.86
N ILE A 84 -3.35 -16.43 8.29
CA ILE A 84 -3.99 -15.38 7.52
C ILE A 84 -3.63 -14.04 8.15
N ILE A 85 -2.78 -13.29 7.47
CA ILE A 85 -2.25 -12.01 7.93
C ILE A 85 -3.16 -10.92 7.39
N LEU A 86 -3.68 -10.08 8.30
CA LEU A 86 -4.53 -8.94 7.97
C LEU A 86 -3.98 -7.67 8.62
N ASP A 87 -4.15 -6.53 7.95
CA ASP A 87 -3.96 -5.23 8.61
C ASP A 87 -5.21 -4.91 9.46
N SER A 88 -5.06 -4.14 10.54
CA SER A 88 -6.16 -3.82 11.47
C SER A 88 -7.26 -2.94 10.85
N ASP A 89 -7.00 -2.30 9.71
CA ASP A 89 -7.91 -1.40 8.99
C ASP A 89 -8.67 -2.09 7.83
N VAL A 90 -8.83 -3.42 7.90
CA VAL A 90 -9.66 -4.19 6.98
C VAL A 90 -10.98 -4.63 7.62
N VAL A 91 -11.99 -4.90 6.77
CA VAL A 91 -13.26 -5.51 7.17
C VAL A 91 -13.51 -6.69 6.25
N LEU A 92 -13.90 -7.82 6.81
CA LEU A 92 -14.12 -9.06 6.07
C LEU A 92 -15.58 -9.16 5.59
N PRO A 93 -15.83 -9.60 4.34
CA PRO A 93 -17.13 -10.14 3.93
C PRO A 93 -17.46 -11.41 4.74
N ASP A 94 -18.73 -11.66 4.97
CA ASP A 94 -19.19 -12.80 5.80
C ASP A 94 -18.74 -14.17 5.23
N GLY A 95 -18.56 -14.28 3.91
CA GLY A 95 -18.08 -15.49 3.23
C GLY A 95 -16.55 -15.57 3.04
N TYR A 96 -15.76 -14.63 3.54
CA TYR A 96 -14.32 -14.55 3.26
C TYR A 96 -13.59 -15.88 3.53
N LEU A 97 -13.72 -16.42 4.75
CA LEU A 97 -12.99 -17.63 5.13
C LEU A 97 -13.48 -18.87 4.37
N ARG A 98 -14.77 -18.93 4.02
CA ARG A 98 -15.31 -19.98 3.16
C ARG A 98 -14.68 -19.94 1.78
N HIS A 99 -14.58 -18.76 1.15
CA HIS A 99 -13.92 -18.62 -0.16
C HIS A 99 -12.45 -19.03 -0.11
N VAL A 100 -11.75 -18.70 0.98
CA VAL A 100 -10.36 -19.19 1.19
C VAL A 100 -10.34 -20.73 1.26
N ASP A 101 -11.23 -21.34 2.04
CA ASP A 101 -11.28 -22.78 2.21
C ASP A 101 -11.62 -23.51 0.89
N ASP A 102 -12.61 -23.01 0.15
CA ASP A 102 -13.02 -23.56 -1.14
C ASP A 102 -11.90 -23.47 -2.20
N GLU A 103 -11.20 -22.33 -2.27
CA GLU A 103 -10.06 -22.18 -3.18
C GLU A 103 -8.89 -23.11 -2.82
N LEU A 104 -8.57 -23.28 -1.54
CA LEU A 104 -7.53 -24.19 -1.08
C LEU A 104 -7.90 -25.66 -1.33
N ARG A 105 -9.18 -26.03 -1.21
CA ARG A 105 -9.66 -27.40 -1.56
C ARG A 105 -9.59 -27.64 -3.05
N ARG A 106 -10.01 -26.66 -3.87
CA ARG A 106 -9.98 -26.75 -5.33
C ARG A 106 -8.57 -26.89 -5.86
N MET A 107 -7.64 -26.11 -5.30
CA MET A 107 -6.27 -26.07 -5.75
C MET A 107 -5.35 -25.62 -4.60
N PRO A 108 -4.64 -26.53 -3.94
CA PRO A 108 -3.73 -26.21 -2.86
C PRO A 108 -2.69 -25.15 -3.24
N ALA A 109 -2.34 -24.30 -2.29
CA ALA A 109 -1.33 -23.27 -2.45
C ALA A 109 -0.53 -23.14 -1.15
N ASP A 110 0.77 -22.88 -1.27
CA ASP A 110 1.63 -22.62 -0.09
C ASP A 110 1.40 -21.23 0.46
N ALA A 111 1.11 -20.28 -0.43
CA ALA A 111 0.73 -18.91 -0.08
C ALA A 111 -0.37 -18.39 -1.02
N PHE A 112 -1.17 -17.45 -0.53
CA PHE A 112 -2.20 -16.79 -1.32
C PHE A 112 -2.40 -15.34 -0.87
N GLY A 113 -3.15 -14.58 -1.64
CA GLY A 113 -3.68 -13.29 -1.24
C GLY A 113 -4.95 -12.98 -2.00
N GLY A 114 -5.74 -12.09 -1.45
CA GLY A 114 -6.96 -11.58 -2.08
C GLY A 114 -6.87 -10.09 -2.40
N PRO A 115 -7.73 -9.60 -3.31
CA PRO A 115 -7.79 -8.19 -3.64
C PRO A 115 -8.41 -7.37 -2.49
N ASP A 116 -8.16 -6.06 -2.53
CA ASP A 116 -8.86 -5.10 -1.70
C ASP A 116 -9.97 -4.39 -2.51
N ARG A 117 -11.04 -4.03 -1.84
CA ARG A 117 -12.16 -3.27 -2.41
C ARG A 117 -12.42 -2.02 -1.58
N ALA A 118 -12.89 -0.96 -2.27
CA ALA A 118 -13.37 0.24 -1.60
C ALA A 118 -14.75 -0.03 -0.99
N HIS A 119 -14.95 0.34 0.28
CA HIS A 119 -16.27 0.26 0.91
C HIS A 119 -17.18 1.39 0.40
N SER A 120 -18.48 1.16 0.37
CA SER A 120 -19.47 2.15 -0.08
C SER A 120 -19.45 3.43 0.75
N SER A 121 -19.13 3.33 2.05
CA SER A 121 -19.03 4.46 3.00
C SER A 121 -17.78 5.34 2.79
N PHE A 122 -16.91 5.04 1.84
CA PHE A 122 -15.72 5.86 1.61
C PHE A 122 -16.09 7.29 1.24
N THR A 123 -15.40 8.24 1.88
CA THR A 123 -15.51 9.66 1.55
C THR A 123 -15.06 9.93 0.11
N PRO A 124 -15.46 11.05 -0.50
CA PRO A 124 -14.98 11.42 -1.84
C PRO A 124 -13.45 11.42 -1.95
N THR A 125 -12.73 11.89 -0.92
CA THR A 125 -11.26 11.87 -0.85
C THR A 125 -10.71 10.43 -0.87
N GLN A 126 -11.28 9.52 -0.08
CA GLN A 126 -10.87 8.12 -0.08
C GLN A 126 -11.13 7.43 -1.42
N LYS A 127 -12.25 7.74 -2.09
CA LYS A 127 -12.57 7.24 -3.44
C LYS A 127 -11.58 7.76 -4.47
N ALA A 128 -11.21 9.05 -4.42
CA ALA A 128 -10.21 9.65 -5.28
C ALA A 128 -8.81 9.03 -5.07
N ILE A 129 -8.40 8.81 -3.83
CA ILE A 129 -7.16 8.09 -3.48
C ILE A 129 -7.21 6.66 -4.03
N SER A 130 -8.31 5.95 -3.84
CA SER A 130 -8.47 4.59 -4.36
C SER A 130 -8.37 4.55 -5.88
N PHE A 131 -9.01 5.49 -6.58
CA PHE A 131 -8.89 5.64 -8.03
C PHE A 131 -7.44 5.88 -8.46
N SER A 132 -6.73 6.84 -7.84
CA SER A 132 -5.33 7.11 -8.19
C SER A 132 -4.40 5.92 -7.94
N MET A 133 -4.71 5.05 -6.98
CA MET A 133 -3.93 3.84 -6.68
C MET A 133 -4.19 2.69 -7.67
N THR A 134 -5.22 2.77 -8.51
CA THR A 134 -5.61 1.70 -9.45
C THR A 134 -5.65 2.13 -10.91
N SER A 135 -5.72 3.45 -11.20
CA SER A 135 -5.71 3.99 -12.57
C SER A 135 -4.43 3.62 -13.32
N PHE A 136 -4.58 3.32 -14.60
CA PHE A 136 -3.45 3.05 -15.49
C PHE A 136 -2.52 4.27 -15.61
N LEU A 137 -3.06 5.49 -15.64
CA LEU A 137 -2.28 6.73 -15.77
C LEU A 137 -1.32 6.97 -14.60
N THR A 138 -1.60 6.39 -13.43
CA THR A 138 -0.81 6.60 -12.22
C THR A 138 0.02 5.37 -11.80
N THR A 139 -0.39 4.17 -12.22
CA THR A 139 0.26 2.93 -11.79
C THR A 139 0.84 2.11 -12.94
N GLY A 140 0.64 2.53 -14.20
CA GLY A 140 1.08 1.79 -15.38
C GLY A 140 0.48 0.39 -15.47
N GLY A 141 -0.69 0.17 -14.84
CA GLY A 141 -1.38 -1.13 -14.83
C GLY A 141 -0.82 -2.15 -13.82
N ILE A 142 0.14 -1.77 -12.96
CA ILE A 142 0.67 -2.66 -11.90
C ILE A 142 -0.42 -3.02 -10.88
N ARG A 143 -1.38 -2.11 -10.65
CA ARG A 143 -2.53 -2.31 -9.77
C ARG A 143 -3.82 -2.13 -10.57
N GLY A 144 -4.83 -2.94 -10.28
CA GLY A 144 -6.16 -2.83 -10.93
C GLY A 144 -6.24 -3.35 -12.36
N GLY A 145 -5.16 -3.82 -12.95
CA GLY A 145 -5.15 -4.37 -14.30
C GLY A 145 -5.86 -5.75 -14.39
N LYS A 146 -6.77 -5.92 -15.37
CA LYS A 146 -7.42 -7.21 -15.69
C LYS A 146 -6.46 -8.24 -16.31
N LYS A 147 -5.23 -7.84 -16.69
CA LYS A 147 -4.23 -8.75 -17.24
C LYS A 147 -3.58 -9.53 -16.08
N LYS A 148 -3.60 -10.87 -16.20
CA LYS A 148 -2.83 -11.78 -15.33
C LYS A 148 -1.36 -11.35 -15.38
N MET A 149 -0.83 -10.84 -14.27
CA MET A 149 0.61 -10.76 -14.09
C MET A 149 1.13 -12.19 -13.92
N ASP A 150 2.22 -12.53 -14.54
CA ASP A 150 2.85 -13.87 -14.46
C ASP A 150 3.12 -14.32 -13.02
N LYS A 151 3.24 -13.36 -12.08
CA LYS A 151 3.44 -13.60 -10.64
C LYS A 151 2.59 -12.65 -9.82
N PHE A 152 1.76 -13.21 -8.94
CA PHE A 152 1.00 -12.45 -7.95
C PHE A 152 1.79 -12.33 -6.65
N TYR A 153 2.08 -11.11 -6.22
CA TYR A 153 2.76 -10.82 -4.95
C TYR A 153 1.72 -10.50 -3.87
N PRO A 154 1.43 -11.44 -2.94
CA PRO A 154 0.49 -11.18 -1.85
C PRO A 154 0.98 -10.03 -0.98
N ARG A 155 0.03 -9.22 -0.50
CA ARG A 155 0.29 -8.05 0.33
C ARG A 155 -0.18 -8.32 1.75
N SER A 156 0.53 -7.78 2.72
CA SER A 156 0.29 -8.04 4.14
C SER A 156 -1.11 -7.68 4.66
N PHE A 157 -1.84 -6.83 3.95
CA PHE A 157 -3.22 -6.50 4.33
C PHE A 157 -4.21 -7.67 4.11
N ASN A 158 -3.85 -8.66 3.28
CA ASN A 158 -4.66 -9.85 2.98
C ASN A 158 -3.75 -10.94 2.39
N MET A 159 -3.00 -11.61 3.25
CA MET A 159 -2.04 -12.65 2.87
C MET A 159 -2.29 -13.91 3.68
N GLY A 160 -2.47 -15.03 3.01
CA GLY A 160 -2.47 -16.36 3.63
C GLY A 160 -1.20 -17.13 3.27
N ILE A 161 -0.69 -17.92 4.21
CA ILE A 161 0.49 -18.77 4.00
C ILE A 161 0.47 -19.97 4.94
N ARG A 162 0.94 -21.11 4.48
CA ARG A 162 1.16 -22.26 5.34
C ARG A 162 2.14 -21.91 6.45
N ARG A 163 1.79 -22.30 7.68
CA ARG A 163 2.59 -21.98 8.85
C ARG A 163 4.02 -22.54 8.76
N ASP A 164 4.19 -23.79 8.28
CA ASP A 164 5.51 -24.40 8.13
C ASP A 164 6.37 -23.64 7.10
N VAL A 165 5.80 -23.17 6.00
CA VAL A 165 6.49 -22.34 5.00
C VAL A 165 6.89 -20.98 5.58
N TYR A 166 5.98 -20.36 6.34
CA TYR A 166 6.27 -19.09 7.02
C TYR A 166 7.49 -19.23 7.96
N MET A 167 7.50 -20.28 8.78
CA MET A 167 8.59 -20.54 9.73
C MET A 167 9.90 -20.86 9.03
N ARG A 168 9.88 -21.69 7.97
CA ARG A 168 11.10 -22.01 7.19
C ARG A 168 11.69 -20.78 6.52
N LEU A 169 10.85 -19.83 6.07
CA LEU A 169 11.31 -18.59 5.47
C LEU A 169 11.75 -17.53 6.51
N GLY A 170 11.55 -17.77 7.81
CA GLY A 170 11.90 -16.84 8.89
C GLY A 170 10.98 -15.63 9.00
N GLY A 171 9.75 -15.72 8.47
CA GLY A 171 8.75 -14.65 8.54
C GLY A 171 9.15 -13.35 7.84
N PHE A 172 8.60 -12.22 8.29
CA PHE A 172 8.92 -10.89 7.76
C PHE A 172 10.31 -10.43 8.21
N SER A 173 11.09 -9.93 7.27
CA SER A 173 12.40 -9.34 7.59
C SER A 173 12.25 -8.00 8.32
N ARG A 174 13.28 -7.61 9.06
CA ARG A 174 13.35 -6.31 9.71
C ARG A 174 13.63 -5.24 8.66
N MET A 175 12.58 -4.73 8.06
CA MET A 175 12.62 -3.62 7.10
C MET A 175 11.64 -2.54 7.57
N ARG A 176 11.93 -1.28 7.27
CA ARG A 176 11.00 -0.18 7.59
C ARG A 176 9.81 -0.15 6.66
N PHE A 177 10.03 -0.40 5.37
CA PHE A 177 9.02 -0.40 4.34
C PHE A 177 9.32 -1.47 3.29
N GLY A 178 8.27 -2.15 2.80
CA GLY A 178 8.37 -3.16 1.75
C GLY A 178 8.66 -4.57 2.25
N GLU A 179 8.49 -4.82 3.55
CA GLU A 179 8.66 -6.13 4.18
C GLU A 179 7.73 -7.20 3.59
N ASP A 180 6.54 -6.79 3.13
CA ASP A 180 5.58 -7.66 2.46
C ASP A 180 6.07 -8.10 1.06
N ILE A 181 6.66 -7.18 0.31
CA ILE A 181 7.23 -7.48 -1.00
C ILE A 181 8.49 -8.34 -0.85
N ASP A 182 9.36 -8.02 0.12
CA ASP A 182 10.52 -8.85 0.46
C ASP A 182 10.10 -10.29 0.77
N PHE A 183 9.09 -10.45 1.63
CA PHE A 183 8.59 -11.76 2.00
C PHE A 183 8.03 -12.52 0.79
N SER A 184 7.24 -11.84 -0.04
CA SER A 184 6.72 -12.41 -1.29
C SER A 184 7.83 -12.83 -2.26
N ILE A 185 8.91 -12.04 -2.40
CA ILE A 185 10.07 -12.40 -3.22
C ILE A 185 10.72 -13.70 -2.68
N ARG A 186 10.86 -13.84 -1.35
CA ARG A 186 11.42 -15.05 -0.73
C ARG A 186 10.53 -16.28 -0.95
N ILE A 187 9.20 -16.13 -0.88
CA ILE A 187 8.25 -17.20 -1.21
C ILE A 187 8.52 -17.71 -2.64
N PHE A 188 8.59 -16.80 -3.62
CA PHE A 188 8.83 -17.17 -5.02
C PHE A 188 10.23 -17.77 -5.28
N LYS A 189 11.28 -17.18 -4.68
CA LYS A 189 12.65 -17.68 -4.84
C LYS A 189 12.84 -19.09 -4.27
N SER A 190 12.04 -19.45 -3.26
CA SER A 190 12.05 -20.77 -2.65
C SER A 190 11.15 -21.79 -3.36
N GLY A 191 10.54 -21.42 -4.49
CA GLY A 191 9.75 -22.34 -5.32
C GLY A 191 8.35 -22.65 -4.80
N TYR A 192 7.87 -21.95 -3.77
CA TYR A 192 6.54 -22.16 -3.22
C TYR A 192 5.43 -21.65 -4.14
N ALA A 193 4.32 -22.39 -4.19
CA ALA A 193 3.15 -22.03 -4.98
C ALA A 193 2.38 -20.87 -4.34
N CYS A 194 2.32 -19.73 -5.04
CA CYS A 194 1.59 -18.54 -4.59
C CYS A 194 0.46 -18.20 -5.55
N ARG A 195 -0.75 -17.92 -5.05
CA ARG A 195 -1.96 -17.71 -5.85
C ARG A 195 -2.74 -16.48 -5.44
N LEU A 196 -3.42 -15.91 -6.42
CA LEU A 196 -4.48 -14.92 -6.18
C LEU A 196 -5.80 -15.67 -5.98
N PHE A 197 -6.50 -15.38 -4.87
CA PHE A 197 -7.87 -15.82 -4.59
C PHE A 197 -8.82 -14.65 -4.80
N PRO A 198 -9.45 -14.50 -5.96
CA PRO A 198 -10.24 -13.32 -6.31
C PRO A 198 -11.44 -13.09 -5.40
N GLU A 199 -12.04 -14.19 -4.89
CA GLU A 199 -13.22 -14.12 -4.03
C GLU A 199 -12.87 -13.94 -2.54
N ALA A 200 -11.61 -14.15 -2.15
CA ALA A 200 -11.10 -13.86 -0.81
C ALA A 200 -10.68 -12.38 -0.70
N TRP A 201 -11.57 -11.47 -1.08
CA TRP A 201 -11.33 -10.03 -1.03
C TRP A 201 -11.69 -9.45 0.34
N VAL A 202 -11.12 -8.27 0.64
CA VAL A 202 -11.39 -7.51 1.88
C VAL A 202 -11.76 -6.06 1.56
N TRP A 203 -12.59 -5.43 2.38
CA TRP A 203 -12.68 -3.99 2.39
C TRP A 203 -11.48 -3.42 3.13
N HIS A 204 -10.67 -2.62 2.46
CA HIS A 204 -9.48 -2.02 3.06
C HIS A 204 -9.64 -0.51 3.12
N LYS A 205 -9.61 0.06 4.32
CA LYS A 205 -9.77 1.50 4.53
C LYS A 205 -8.61 2.27 3.89
N ARG A 206 -8.96 3.20 3.01
CA ARG A 206 -7.98 4.11 2.41
C ARG A 206 -7.63 5.23 3.38
N ARG A 207 -6.49 5.87 3.18
CA ARG A 207 -6.09 7.06 3.94
C ARG A 207 -7.17 8.13 3.82
N THR A 208 -7.46 8.81 4.92
CA THR A 208 -8.58 9.75 5.04
C THR A 208 -8.28 11.12 4.43
N ASP A 209 -6.99 11.45 4.27
CA ASP A 209 -6.53 12.75 3.77
C ASP A 209 -5.30 12.62 2.87
N PHE A 210 -5.04 13.67 2.07
CA PHE A 210 -3.95 13.73 1.11
C PHE A 210 -2.56 13.78 1.79
N ARG A 211 -2.42 14.31 3.00
CA ARG A 211 -1.14 14.35 3.72
C ARG A 211 -0.70 12.95 4.13
N LYS A 212 -1.63 12.16 4.69
CA LYS A 212 -1.38 10.75 5.04
C LYS A 212 -1.12 9.93 3.79
N PHE A 213 -1.83 10.21 2.70
CA PHE A 213 -1.61 9.56 1.42
C PHE A 213 -0.25 9.87 0.82
N TYR A 214 0.18 11.15 0.80
CA TYR A 214 1.52 11.54 0.37
C TYR A 214 2.61 10.78 1.15
N ARG A 215 2.50 10.71 2.48
CA ARG A 215 3.44 9.97 3.31
C ARG A 215 3.48 8.49 2.94
N GLN A 216 2.34 7.87 2.68
CA GLN A 216 2.25 6.47 2.27
C GLN A 216 2.98 6.21 0.94
N VAL A 217 2.73 7.02 -0.08
CA VAL A 217 3.36 6.82 -1.40
C VAL A 217 4.83 7.20 -1.41
N TYR A 218 5.24 8.20 -0.64
CA TYR A 218 6.64 8.56 -0.42
C TYR A 218 7.42 7.37 0.18
N ASN A 219 6.88 6.75 1.22
CA ASN A 219 7.46 5.56 1.83
C ASN A 219 7.51 4.37 0.85
N SER A 220 6.55 4.25 -0.05
CA SER A 220 6.57 3.23 -1.10
C SER A 220 7.71 3.45 -2.11
N GLY A 221 8.05 4.71 -2.41
CA GLY A 221 9.22 5.07 -3.21
C GLY A 221 10.54 4.67 -2.52
N ILE A 222 10.66 4.95 -1.22
CA ILE A 222 11.81 4.51 -0.40
C ILE A 222 11.93 2.99 -0.41
N ALA A 223 10.83 2.28 -0.16
CA ALA A 223 10.79 0.82 -0.15
C ALA A 223 11.33 0.21 -1.44
N ARG A 224 11.06 0.83 -2.59
CA ARG A 224 11.51 0.34 -3.89
C ARG A 224 13.03 0.32 -4.01
N ILE A 225 13.72 1.34 -3.51
CA ILE A 225 15.19 1.39 -3.53
C ILE A 225 15.79 0.42 -2.50
N ASN A 226 15.19 0.27 -1.32
CA ASN A 226 15.63 -0.72 -0.34
C ASN A 226 15.52 -2.15 -0.90
N LEU A 227 14.41 -2.45 -1.59
CA LEU A 227 14.25 -3.74 -2.28
C LEU A 227 15.24 -3.91 -3.44
N TYR A 228 15.52 -2.85 -4.22
CA TYR A 228 16.53 -2.89 -5.26
C TYR A 228 17.93 -3.21 -4.71
N LYS A 229 18.32 -2.60 -3.59
CA LYS A 229 19.61 -2.88 -2.94
C LYS A 229 19.74 -4.33 -2.49
N LYS A 230 18.61 -4.96 -2.11
CA LYS A 230 18.58 -6.36 -1.66
C LYS A 230 18.37 -7.35 -2.83
N TYR A 231 17.58 -6.94 -3.82
CA TYR A 231 17.21 -7.72 -5.00
C TYR A 231 17.29 -6.83 -6.25
N PRO A 232 18.46 -6.68 -6.88
CA PRO A 232 18.62 -5.79 -8.03
C PRO A 232 17.65 -6.06 -9.17
N GLU A 233 17.33 -7.31 -9.42
CA GLU A 233 16.38 -7.76 -10.43
C GLU A 233 14.91 -7.36 -10.16
N SER A 234 14.61 -6.92 -8.95
CA SER A 234 13.25 -6.48 -8.57
C SER A 234 12.88 -5.11 -9.15
N LEU A 235 13.87 -4.30 -9.55
CA LEU A 235 13.64 -2.99 -10.13
C LEU A 235 13.32 -3.09 -11.62
N LYS A 236 12.11 -2.63 -11.98
CA LYS A 236 11.66 -2.56 -13.39
C LYS A 236 11.57 -1.10 -13.84
N ALA A 237 11.67 -0.84 -15.14
CA ALA A 237 11.57 0.52 -15.69
C ALA A 237 10.31 1.28 -15.23
N VAL A 238 9.16 0.59 -15.14
CA VAL A 238 7.90 1.17 -14.67
C VAL A 238 8.00 1.75 -13.25
N HIS A 239 8.90 1.23 -12.40
CA HIS A 239 9.10 1.76 -11.04
C HIS A 239 9.86 3.10 -11.04
N MET A 240 10.54 3.44 -12.14
CA MET A 240 11.27 4.70 -12.30
C MET A 240 10.38 5.83 -12.86
N LEU A 241 9.28 5.47 -13.54
CA LEU A 241 8.39 6.45 -14.19
C LEU A 241 7.90 7.55 -13.24
N PRO A 242 7.50 7.28 -11.98
CA PRO A 242 7.10 8.34 -11.06
C PRO A 242 8.23 9.31 -10.70
N ALA A 243 9.49 8.84 -10.67
CA ALA A 243 10.65 9.72 -10.45
C ALA A 243 10.89 10.63 -11.66
N VAL A 244 10.81 10.07 -12.88
CA VAL A 244 10.89 10.85 -14.13
C VAL A 244 9.74 11.87 -14.20
N PHE A 245 8.52 11.47 -13.88
CA PHE A 245 7.37 12.37 -13.80
C PHE A 245 7.62 13.52 -12.81
N THR A 246 8.14 13.21 -11.62
CA THR A 246 8.43 14.23 -10.60
C THR A 246 9.44 15.27 -11.10
N VAL A 247 10.54 14.81 -11.71
CA VAL A 247 11.54 15.72 -12.30
C VAL A 247 10.91 16.53 -13.43
N GLY A 248 10.13 15.90 -14.31
CA GLY A 248 9.43 16.59 -15.40
C GLY A 248 8.48 17.69 -14.91
N VAL A 249 7.66 17.40 -13.89
CA VAL A 249 6.78 18.42 -13.27
C VAL A 249 7.57 19.58 -12.70
N LEU A 250 8.66 19.31 -11.98
CA LEU A 250 9.51 20.37 -11.41
C LEU A 250 10.15 21.23 -12.51
N MET A 251 10.61 20.63 -13.61
CA MET A 251 11.12 21.36 -14.77
C MET A 251 10.04 22.21 -15.43
N MET A 252 8.83 21.68 -15.63
CA MET A 252 7.71 22.44 -16.22
C MET A 252 7.29 23.62 -15.34
N LEU A 253 7.29 23.45 -14.00
CA LEU A 253 7.03 24.54 -13.07
C LEU A 253 8.14 25.60 -13.12
N ALA A 254 9.40 25.21 -13.26
CA ALA A 254 10.51 26.14 -13.43
C ALA A 254 10.41 26.93 -14.75
N VAL A 255 10.07 26.26 -15.86
CA VAL A 255 9.83 26.91 -17.15
C VAL A 255 8.65 27.89 -17.07
N LEU A 256 7.57 27.49 -16.42
CA LEU A 256 6.39 28.35 -16.19
C LEU A 256 6.76 29.58 -15.36
N ALA A 257 7.52 29.42 -14.29
CA ALA A 257 8.01 30.52 -13.45
C ALA A 257 8.92 31.48 -14.23
N ALA A 258 9.86 30.95 -15.00
CA ALA A 258 10.75 31.77 -15.87
C ALA A 258 9.93 32.54 -16.92
N GLY A 259 9.00 31.87 -17.61
CA GLY A 259 8.13 32.52 -18.61
C GLY A 259 7.27 33.61 -18.00
N THR A 260 6.72 33.39 -16.79
CA THR A 260 5.95 34.39 -16.07
C THR A 260 6.82 35.59 -15.68
N CYS A 261 8.01 35.35 -15.16
CA CYS A 261 8.98 36.41 -14.82
C CYS A 261 9.35 37.25 -16.05
N MET A 262 9.70 36.62 -17.18
CA MET A 262 10.03 37.32 -18.45
C MET A 262 8.84 38.15 -18.95
N SER A 263 7.63 37.61 -18.87
CA SER A 263 6.41 38.31 -19.36
C SER A 263 6.01 39.51 -18.50
N LEU A 264 6.33 39.48 -17.19
CA LEU A 264 5.94 40.54 -16.26
C LEU A 264 7.02 41.62 -16.05
N MET A 265 8.30 41.25 -16.16
CA MET A 265 9.41 42.13 -15.83
C MET A 265 10.03 42.86 -17.04
N SER A 266 9.70 42.45 -18.27
CA SER A 266 10.23 43.10 -19.48
C SER A 266 9.16 43.96 -20.16
N ALA A 267 9.58 45.14 -20.64
CA ALA A 267 8.79 45.98 -21.54
C ALA A 267 9.03 45.68 -23.02
N ASP A 268 10.02 44.82 -23.34
CA ASP A 268 10.35 44.45 -24.73
C ASP A 268 9.29 43.43 -25.23
N PRO A 269 8.59 43.74 -26.34
CA PRO A 269 7.56 42.86 -26.90
C PRO A 269 8.08 41.46 -27.29
N VAL A 270 9.35 41.35 -27.72
CA VAL A 270 9.96 40.08 -28.10
C VAL A 270 10.17 39.20 -26.85
N VAL A 271 10.70 39.78 -25.78
CA VAL A 271 10.92 39.10 -24.51
C VAL A 271 9.57 38.67 -23.88
N MET A 272 8.57 39.54 -23.92
CA MET A 272 7.21 39.21 -23.45
C MET A 272 6.57 38.06 -24.25
N SER A 273 6.79 38.05 -25.59
CA SER A 273 6.25 36.96 -26.43
C SER A 273 6.95 35.64 -26.13
N GLY A 274 8.27 35.65 -25.97
CA GLY A 274 9.06 34.50 -25.54
C GLY A 274 8.60 33.97 -24.16
N GLY A 275 8.38 34.89 -23.20
CA GLY A 275 7.84 34.56 -21.89
C GLY A 275 6.50 33.87 -21.95
N ARG A 276 5.54 34.37 -22.78
CA ARG A 276 4.25 33.72 -22.98
C ARG A 276 4.36 32.31 -23.58
N LEU A 277 5.26 32.14 -24.57
CA LEU A 277 5.53 30.80 -25.13
C LEU A 277 6.02 29.82 -24.04
N LEU A 278 6.95 30.24 -23.17
CA LEU A 278 7.41 29.42 -22.05
C LEU A 278 6.29 29.09 -21.07
N CYS A 279 5.37 30.05 -20.81
CA CYS A 279 4.21 29.77 -19.98
C CYS A 279 3.32 28.66 -20.58
N HIS A 280 3.09 28.67 -21.90
CA HIS A 280 2.36 27.61 -22.59
C HIS A 280 3.11 26.26 -22.53
N ILE A 281 4.41 26.26 -22.76
CA ILE A 281 5.25 25.04 -22.68
C ILE A 281 5.20 24.45 -21.28
N GLY A 282 5.28 25.27 -20.24
CA GLY A 282 5.25 24.80 -18.84
C GLY A 282 3.88 24.35 -18.36
N SER A 283 2.79 25.02 -18.79
CA SER A 283 1.44 24.76 -18.29
C SER A 283 0.69 23.68 -19.08
N LEU A 284 0.80 23.64 -20.41
CA LEU A 284 -0.02 22.79 -21.27
C LEU A 284 0.09 21.30 -20.96
N PRO A 285 1.30 20.71 -20.78
CA PRO A 285 1.41 19.28 -20.43
C PRO A 285 0.79 18.95 -19.07
N LEU A 286 0.90 19.85 -18.09
CA LEU A 286 0.29 19.67 -16.76
C LEU A 286 -1.23 19.70 -16.84
N LEU A 287 -1.79 20.61 -17.63
CA LEU A 287 -3.24 20.70 -17.86
C LEU A 287 -3.76 19.48 -18.63
N LEU A 288 -3.03 19.02 -19.65
CA LEU A 288 -3.41 17.82 -20.40
C LEU A 288 -3.42 16.58 -19.49
N PHE A 289 -2.42 16.41 -18.64
CA PHE A 289 -2.39 15.30 -17.66
C PHE A 289 -3.54 15.42 -16.65
N ALA A 290 -3.81 16.61 -16.12
CA ALA A 290 -4.93 16.84 -15.19
C ALA A 290 -6.27 16.51 -15.84
N THR A 291 -6.47 16.94 -17.08
CA THR A 291 -7.69 16.65 -17.89
C THR A 291 -7.81 15.14 -18.15
N ALA A 292 -6.73 14.48 -18.53
CA ALA A 292 -6.74 13.04 -18.76
C ALA A 292 -7.13 12.25 -17.50
N VAL A 293 -6.58 12.61 -16.33
CA VAL A 293 -6.95 11.99 -15.04
C VAL A 293 -8.41 12.24 -14.69
N PHE A 294 -8.90 13.48 -14.89
CA PHE A 294 -10.28 13.82 -14.65
C PHE A 294 -11.24 12.99 -15.53
N LEU A 295 -10.97 12.91 -16.82
CA LEU A 295 -11.80 12.15 -17.78
C LEU A 295 -11.74 10.64 -17.49
N ASP A 296 -10.56 10.08 -17.19
CA ASP A 296 -10.41 8.67 -16.80
C ASP A 296 -11.23 8.35 -15.54
N SER A 297 -11.26 9.28 -14.56
CA SER A 297 -12.09 9.12 -13.36
C SER A 297 -13.58 9.14 -13.67
N ILE A 298 -14.05 10.00 -14.56
CA ILE A 298 -15.46 10.04 -15.00
C ILE A 298 -15.83 8.76 -15.75
N VAL A 299 -14.99 8.29 -16.68
CA VAL A 299 -15.21 7.04 -17.43
C VAL A 299 -15.23 5.83 -16.48
N SER A 300 -14.48 5.89 -15.38
CA SER A 300 -14.49 4.88 -14.30
C SER A 300 -15.74 4.97 -13.41
N ARG A 301 -16.77 5.70 -13.81
CA ARG A 301 -18.06 5.89 -13.12
C ARG A 301 -17.97 6.58 -11.75
N ASN A 302 -16.94 7.38 -11.51
CA ASN A 302 -16.89 8.28 -10.38
C ASN A 302 -17.75 9.53 -10.64
N ASN A 303 -18.30 10.11 -9.56
CA ASN A 303 -18.99 11.40 -9.68
C ASN A 303 -17.98 12.54 -9.87
N VAL A 304 -18.49 13.72 -10.27
CA VAL A 304 -17.68 14.91 -10.59
C VAL A 304 -16.77 15.34 -9.43
N ILE A 305 -17.25 15.25 -8.17
CA ILE A 305 -16.47 15.63 -6.99
C ILE A 305 -15.27 14.68 -6.83
N VAL A 306 -15.49 13.36 -6.97
CA VAL A 306 -14.42 12.36 -6.91
C VAL A 306 -13.45 12.57 -8.07
N ALA A 307 -13.94 12.87 -9.28
CA ALA A 307 -13.10 13.11 -10.45
C ALA A 307 -12.20 14.34 -10.25
N LEU A 308 -12.74 15.45 -9.72
CA LEU A 308 -11.94 16.63 -9.37
C LEU A 308 -10.88 16.32 -8.32
N LEU A 309 -11.23 15.59 -7.26
CA LEU A 309 -10.27 15.16 -6.21
C LEU A 309 -9.26 14.14 -6.72
N SER A 310 -9.56 13.39 -7.78
CA SER A 310 -8.64 12.42 -8.39
C SER A 310 -7.45 13.10 -9.06
N VAL A 311 -7.57 14.33 -9.51
CA VAL A 311 -6.47 15.10 -10.10
C VAL A 311 -5.35 15.33 -9.06
N PRO A 312 -5.57 16.02 -7.93
CA PRO A 312 -4.53 16.17 -6.92
C PRO A 312 -4.06 14.82 -6.35
N ALA A 313 -4.96 13.81 -6.23
CA ALA A 313 -4.57 12.48 -5.79
C ALA A 313 -3.56 11.82 -6.74
N ALA A 314 -3.72 11.98 -8.07
CA ALA A 314 -2.80 11.45 -9.07
C ALA A 314 -1.42 12.12 -9.01
N PHE A 315 -1.38 13.46 -8.88
CA PHE A 315 -0.13 14.18 -8.67
C PHE A 315 0.57 13.74 -7.38
N ILE A 316 -0.18 13.59 -6.28
CA ILE A 316 0.36 13.11 -5.00
C ILE A 316 0.91 11.68 -5.14
N GLN A 317 0.20 10.80 -5.84
CA GLN A 317 0.63 9.41 -6.10
C GLN A 317 1.98 9.37 -6.81
N LEU A 318 2.13 10.12 -7.90
CA LEU A 318 3.33 10.09 -8.73
C LEU A 318 4.47 10.88 -8.09
N MET A 319 4.23 12.12 -7.69
CA MET A 319 5.28 12.98 -7.12
C MET A 319 5.71 12.50 -5.73
N GLY A 320 4.78 12.04 -4.89
CA GLY A 320 5.13 11.50 -3.58
C GLY A 320 6.02 10.27 -3.69
N TYR A 321 5.65 9.31 -4.56
CA TYR A 321 6.47 8.14 -4.82
C TYR A 321 7.82 8.53 -5.45
N GLY A 322 7.81 9.40 -6.48
CA GLY A 322 9.03 9.85 -7.14
C GLY A 322 10.00 10.56 -6.21
N ALA A 323 9.49 11.44 -5.34
CA ALA A 323 10.30 12.12 -4.32
C ALA A 323 10.93 11.14 -3.33
N GLY A 324 10.14 10.15 -2.85
CA GLY A 324 10.65 9.09 -1.98
C GLY A 324 11.72 8.22 -2.64
N PHE A 325 11.50 7.86 -3.91
CA PHE A 325 12.44 7.11 -4.74
C PHE A 325 13.77 7.88 -4.92
N LEU A 326 13.70 9.14 -5.35
CA LEU A 326 14.89 9.99 -5.58
C LEU A 326 15.67 10.23 -4.28
N ASN A 327 14.99 10.51 -3.17
CA ASN A 327 15.63 10.66 -1.87
C ASN A 327 16.33 9.37 -1.42
N ALA A 328 15.68 8.23 -1.56
CA ALA A 328 16.28 6.94 -1.22
C ALA A 328 17.43 6.58 -2.16
N TRP A 329 17.28 6.82 -3.47
CA TRP A 329 18.35 6.59 -4.44
C TRP A 329 19.59 7.41 -4.09
N TRP A 330 19.43 8.72 -3.79
CA TRP A 330 20.54 9.58 -3.37
C TRP A 330 21.22 9.05 -2.11
N LYS A 331 20.45 8.76 -1.04
CA LYS A 331 21.03 8.31 0.23
C LYS A 331 21.68 6.93 0.14
N ARG A 332 21.01 5.97 -0.52
CA ARG A 332 21.40 4.55 -0.52
C ARG A 332 22.38 4.19 -1.64
N CYS A 333 22.24 4.79 -2.81
CA CYS A 333 23.04 4.46 -4.00
C CYS A 333 24.19 5.44 -4.22
N VAL A 334 23.98 6.75 -4.01
CA VAL A 334 25.03 7.76 -4.20
C VAL A 334 25.87 7.93 -2.93
N ARG A 335 25.22 8.14 -1.77
CA ARG A 335 25.92 8.36 -0.49
C ARG A 335 26.30 7.07 0.23
N GLY A 336 25.87 5.91 -0.22
CA GLY A 336 26.20 4.60 0.37
C GLY A 336 25.64 4.35 1.80
N CYS A 337 24.70 5.17 2.30
CA CYS A 337 24.13 4.98 3.62
C CYS A 337 23.40 3.63 3.71
N ASP A 338 23.44 2.94 4.85
CA ASP A 338 22.60 1.78 5.12
C ASP A 338 21.12 2.20 5.36
N GLU A 339 20.19 1.22 5.35
CA GLU A 339 18.76 1.53 5.47
C GLU A 339 18.42 2.22 6.80
N PHE A 340 19.01 1.76 7.90
CA PHE A 340 18.67 2.26 9.22
C PHE A 340 19.21 3.66 9.46
N SER A 341 20.47 3.92 9.10
CA SER A 341 21.07 5.26 9.21
C SER A 341 20.47 6.26 8.22
N ALA A 342 20.06 5.83 7.03
CA ALA A 342 19.43 6.71 6.04
C ALA A 342 18.04 7.20 6.48
N PHE A 343 17.32 6.42 7.32
CA PHE A 343 15.93 6.66 7.69
C PHE A 343 15.65 6.48 9.20
N ASP A 344 16.64 6.73 10.05
CA ASP A 344 16.61 6.58 11.52
C ASP A 344 15.39 7.25 12.17
N LYS A 345 15.06 8.48 11.75
CA LYS A 345 13.90 9.25 12.26
C LYS A 345 12.54 8.61 11.96
N THR A 346 12.50 7.64 11.05
CA THR A 346 11.27 6.96 10.63
C THR A 346 11.20 5.52 11.13
N PHE A 347 12.26 5.01 11.78
CA PHE A 347 12.25 3.71 12.42
C PHE A 347 11.47 3.71 13.73
N TYR A 348 10.95 2.58 14.09
CA TYR A 348 10.38 2.31 15.41
C TYR A 348 11.52 2.37 16.44
N LYS A 349 11.31 3.12 17.50
CA LYS A 349 12.24 3.22 18.63
C LYS A 349 11.90 2.16 19.66
#